data_086e33c4e207fad85b3e498b26479175
#
_entry.id   086e33c4e207fad85b3e498b26479175
#
_cell.length_a   1.000
_cell.length_b   1.000
_cell.length_c   1.000
_cell.angle_alpha   90.00
_cell.angle_beta   90.00
_cell.angle_gamma   90.00
#
_symmetry.space_group_name_H-M   'P 1'
#
loop_
_entity.id
_entity.type
_entity.pdbx_description
1 polymer ?
#
loop_
_entity_poly.entity_id
_entity_poly.type
_entity_poly.pdbx_seq_one_letter_code
_entity_poly.pdbx_strand_id
1 'polypeptide(L)'
;FNNDVFFAMSHGVHRGVLKRGKFDDREIFINKLIKATPNIRFDLYGMNNIQPIWADDYLLAISQSKIGLNLSQGRAAKYYSSDRFSQLIGNGLLVMIDEKTKIGNFFSKDEIVLYKNISDLSEKIIKFSNDSSLRNKIAKKGRSKYFKYFNSTTIAEFILNKTFNIKKYYYWEKNS
;
A
#
# COMPACT_ATOMS: atom_id res chain seq x y z
N PHE A 1 -14.66 11.64 -2.43
CA PHE A 1 -13.63 11.21 -1.46
C PHE A 1 -13.59 12.18 -0.28
N ASN A 2 -13.66 11.65 0.95
CA ASN A 2 -13.61 12.45 2.17
C ASN A 2 -12.17 12.68 2.63
N ASN A 3 -11.27 11.76 2.30
CA ASN A 3 -9.87 11.74 2.73
C ASN A 3 -8.91 11.72 1.55
N ASP A 4 -7.70 12.23 1.77
CA ASP A 4 -6.64 12.26 0.75
C ASP A 4 -5.76 11.01 0.84
N VAL A 5 -5.36 10.60 2.05
CA VAL A 5 -4.44 9.47 2.28
C VAL A 5 -5.03 8.50 3.29
N PHE A 6 -5.10 7.23 2.94
CA PHE A 6 -5.46 6.13 3.83
C PHE A 6 -4.22 5.38 4.31
N PHE A 7 -4.17 5.10 5.60
CA PHE A 7 -3.21 4.18 6.18
C PHE A 7 -3.80 3.46 7.40
N ALA A 8 -3.71 2.13 7.40
CA ALA A 8 -4.13 1.30 8.53
C ALA A 8 -3.03 0.31 8.92
N MET A 9 -2.86 0.09 10.21
CA MET A 9 -1.93 -0.91 10.74
C MET A 9 -2.49 -1.59 11.99
N SER A 10 -1.99 -2.77 12.32
CA SER A 10 -2.38 -3.51 13.52
C SER A 10 -1.67 -3.07 14.80
N HIS A 11 -0.66 -2.19 14.70
CA HIS A 11 0.16 -1.66 15.81
C HIS A 11 0.62 -2.72 16.83
N GLY A 12 1.06 -3.87 16.35
CA GLY A 12 1.47 -4.96 17.25
C GLY A 12 0.34 -5.48 18.15
N VAL A 13 -0.91 -5.23 17.79
CA VAL A 13 -2.09 -5.76 18.46
C VAL A 13 -2.03 -7.28 18.38
N HIS A 14 -1.68 -7.90 19.51
CA HIS A 14 -1.87 -9.31 19.66
C HIS A 14 -3.27 -9.52 20.26
N ARG A 15 -4.19 -10.10 19.48
CA ARG A 15 -5.57 -10.38 19.89
C ARG A 15 -6.38 -9.14 20.33
N GLY A 16 -6.22 -8.02 19.63
CA GLY A 16 -7.03 -6.82 19.87
C GLY A 16 -6.54 -5.90 21.00
N VAL A 17 -5.37 -6.16 21.59
CA VAL A 17 -4.81 -5.33 22.66
C VAL A 17 -3.57 -4.60 22.20
N LEU A 18 -3.59 -3.27 22.25
CA LEU A 18 -2.40 -2.43 22.04
C LEU A 18 -1.37 -2.75 23.12
N LYS A 19 -0.16 -3.13 22.74
CA LYS A 19 0.96 -3.27 23.69
C LYS A 19 1.36 -1.89 24.18
N ARG A 20 1.07 -1.59 25.45
CA ARG A 20 1.49 -0.34 26.10
C ARG A 20 3.02 -0.19 26.03
N GLY A 21 3.46 1.00 25.63
CA GLY A 21 4.88 1.42 25.73
C GLY A 21 5.79 1.01 24.57
N LYS A 22 5.31 0.41 23.49
CA LYS A 22 6.10 0.21 22.27
C LYS A 22 5.64 1.15 21.17
N PHE A 23 6.51 2.08 20.80
CA PHE A 23 6.32 2.89 19.59
C PHE A 23 6.64 2.06 18.35
N ASP A 24 5.75 2.09 17.37
CA ASP A 24 6.00 1.52 16.07
C ASP A 24 6.65 2.61 15.18
N ASP A 25 7.75 2.26 14.50
CA ASP A 25 8.45 3.21 13.61
C ASP A 25 7.54 3.81 12.52
N ARG A 26 6.51 3.08 12.11
CA ARG A 26 5.50 3.57 11.17
C ARG A 26 4.69 4.73 11.74
N GLU A 27 4.35 4.70 13.03
CA GLU A 27 3.63 5.79 13.70
C GLU A 27 4.49 7.06 13.73
N ILE A 28 5.78 6.93 14.05
CA ILE A 28 6.73 8.04 14.01
C ILE A 28 6.84 8.60 12.58
N PHE A 29 6.92 7.74 11.59
CA PHE A 29 7.00 8.12 10.18
C PHE A 29 5.74 8.89 9.74
N ILE A 30 4.55 8.35 10.02
CA ILE A 30 3.26 8.98 9.67
C ILE A 30 3.11 10.33 10.37
N ASN A 31 3.44 10.44 11.66
CA ASN A 31 3.35 11.70 12.38
C ASN A 31 4.29 12.79 11.82
N LYS A 32 5.48 12.41 11.35
CA LYS A 32 6.37 13.32 10.61
C LYS A 32 5.77 13.73 9.26
N LEU A 33 5.15 12.79 8.55
CA LEU A 33 4.51 13.04 7.26
C LEU A 33 3.33 14.01 7.41
N ILE A 34 2.46 13.83 8.41
CA ILE A 34 1.35 14.74 8.70
C ILE A 34 1.86 16.17 8.94
N LYS A 35 2.92 16.33 9.74
CA LYS A 35 3.54 17.63 9.97
C LYS A 35 4.09 18.28 8.70
N ALA A 36 4.61 17.47 7.77
CA ALA A 36 5.13 17.93 6.48
C ALA A 36 4.02 18.25 5.44
N THR A 37 2.78 17.81 5.69
CA THR A 37 1.65 17.97 4.76
C THR A 37 0.39 18.48 5.48
N PRO A 38 0.39 19.73 6.03
CA PRO A 38 -0.66 20.20 6.93
C PRO A 38 -2.04 20.32 6.28
N ASN A 39 -2.12 20.40 4.94
CA ASN A 39 -3.39 20.54 4.20
C ASN A 39 -3.92 19.20 3.65
N ILE A 40 -3.29 18.08 4.00
CA ILE A 40 -3.69 16.74 3.58
C ILE A 40 -4.53 16.08 4.69
N ARG A 41 -5.68 15.54 4.32
CA ARG A 41 -6.56 14.80 5.22
C ARG A 41 -6.17 13.33 5.23
N PHE A 42 -5.69 12.88 6.38
CA PHE A 42 -5.33 11.48 6.60
C PHE A 42 -6.48 10.72 7.27
N ASP A 43 -6.72 9.52 6.79
CA ASP A 43 -7.59 8.52 7.40
C ASP A 43 -6.72 7.41 7.99
N LEU A 44 -6.61 7.37 9.32
CA LEU A 44 -5.59 6.60 10.03
C LEU A 44 -6.20 5.63 11.02
N TYR A 45 -5.74 4.39 11.01
CA TYR A 45 -6.22 3.34 11.92
C TYR A 45 -5.06 2.53 12.51
N GLY A 46 -5.23 2.11 13.77
CA GLY A 46 -4.26 1.32 14.51
C GLY A 46 -3.04 2.11 14.99
N MET A 47 -3.15 3.42 15.11
CA MET A 47 -2.11 4.33 15.59
C MET A 47 -2.72 5.56 16.27
N ASN A 48 -1.89 6.36 16.98
CA ASN A 48 -2.33 7.59 17.65
C ASN A 48 -3.58 7.38 18.54
N ASN A 49 -3.66 6.26 19.25
CA ASN A 49 -4.81 5.83 20.05
C ASN A 49 -6.11 5.57 19.26
N ILE A 50 -6.05 5.56 17.92
CA ILE A 50 -7.18 5.17 17.07
C ILE A 50 -7.14 3.64 16.93
N GLN A 51 -8.30 2.99 17.14
CA GLN A 51 -8.40 1.54 17.02
C GLN A 51 -8.11 1.07 15.58
N PRO A 52 -7.53 -0.12 15.42
CA PRO A 52 -7.46 -0.78 14.11
C PRO A 52 -8.86 -1.02 13.55
N ILE A 53 -8.95 -1.15 12.23
CA ILE A 53 -10.18 -1.32 11.48
C ILE A 53 -10.12 -2.60 10.66
N TRP A 54 -11.23 -3.32 10.51
CA TRP A 54 -11.33 -4.59 9.81
C TRP A 54 -12.61 -4.71 8.99
N ALA A 55 -12.67 -5.75 8.15
CA ALA A 55 -13.84 -6.17 7.39
C ALA A 55 -14.50 -5.02 6.60
N ASP A 56 -15.78 -4.85 6.70
CA ASP A 56 -16.55 -3.88 5.93
C ASP A 56 -16.17 -2.43 6.24
N ASP A 57 -15.84 -2.12 7.50
CA ASP A 57 -15.37 -0.79 7.88
C ASP A 57 -14.05 -0.44 7.20
N TYR A 58 -13.14 -1.42 7.05
CA TYR A 58 -11.88 -1.24 6.32
C TYR A 58 -12.13 -0.95 4.84
N LEU A 59 -13.05 -1.68 4.21
CA LEU A 59 -13.43 -1.46 2.81
C LEU A 59 -14.11 -0.11 2.61
N LEU A 60 -14.98 0.28 3.56
CA LEU A 60 -15.63 1.59 3.54
C LEU A 60 -14.60 2.73 3.63
N ALA A 61 -13.65 2.65 4.55
CA ALA A 61 -12.60 3.65 4.71
C ALA A 61 -11.73 3.76 3.45
N ILE A 62 -11.32 2.64 2.84
CA ILE A 62 -10.61 2.64 1.56
C ILE A 62 -11.43 3.36 0.48
N SER A 63 -12.71 3.08 0.36
CA SER A 63 -13.57 3.66 -0.68
C SER A 63 -13.69 5.19 -0.60
N GLN A 64 -13.45 5.76 0.59
CA GLN A 64 -13.53 7.19 0.84
C GLN A 64 -12.18 7.92 0.67
N SER A 65 -11.12 7.21 0.35
CA SER A 65 -9.76 7.75 0.27
C SER A 65 -9.21 7.73 -1.15
N LYS A 66 -8.32 8.67 -1.47
CA LYS A 66 -7.73 8.85 -2.82
C LYS A 66 -6.44 8.05 -3.00
N ILE A 67 -5.59 8.03 -1.99
CA ILE A 67 -4.23 7.50 -1.99
C ILE A 67 -4.11 6.46 -0.89
N GLY A 68 -3.54 5.31 -1.20
CA GLY A 68 -3.21 4.28 -0.24
C GLY A 68 -1.72 4.23 0.05
N LEU A 69 -1.33 4.42 1.31
CA LEU A 69 0.07 4.35 1.71
C LEU A 69 0.43 2.96 2.20
N ASN A 70 1.42 2.34 1.57
CA ASN A 70 1.95 1.05 2.00
C ASN A 70 3.30 1.21 2.71
N LEU A 71 3.31 1.06 4.03
CA LEU A 71 4.50 1.05 4.87
C LEU A 71 4.74 -0.34 5.45
N SER A 72 5.95 -0.86 5.26
CA SER A 72 6.37 -2.10 5.92
C SER A 72 6.74 -1.84 7.39
N GLN A 73 6.56 -2.83 8.23
CA GLN A 73 7.10 -2.80 9.59
C GLN A 73 8.62 -3.00 9.54
N GLY A 74 9.37 -2.19 10.26
CA GLY A 74 10.82 -2.24 10.24
C GLY A 74 11.43 -1.81 8.90
N ARG A 75 12.49 -2.48 8.45
CA ARG A 75 13.15 -2.17 7.18
C ARG A 75 12.36 -2.72 6.00
N ALA A 76 12.30 -1.96 4.92
CA ALA A 76 11.70 -2.39 3.67
C ALA A 76 12.44 -3.63 3.12
N ALA A 77 11.76 -4.77 3.08
CA ALA A 77 12.33 -5.99 2.51
C ALA A 77 12.09 -6.04 1.00
N LYS A 78 13.09 -6.54 0.26
CA LYS A 78 13.00 -6.71 -1.20
C LYS A 78 11.82 -7.62 -1.55
N TYR A 79 10.97 -7.15 -2.46
CA TYR A 79 9.78 -7.83 -2.97
C TYR A 79 8.70 -8.17 -1.93
N TYR A 80 8.82 -7.63 -0.73
CA TYR A 80 7.76 -7.82 0.25
C TYR A 80 6.51 -7.03 -0.14
N SER A 81 5.44 -7.76 -0.33
CA SER A 81 4.10 -7.23 -0.54
C SER A 81 3.22 -7.67 0.62
N SER A 82 2.69 -6.73 1.37
CA SER A 82 1.72 -7.01 2.43
C SER A 82 0.31 -7.09 1.85
N ASP A 83 -0.63 -7.69 2.60
CA ASP A 83 -2.06 -7.70 2.27
C ASP A 83 -2.59 -6.29 2.01
N ARG A 84 -2.06 -5.29 2.69
CA ARG A 84 -2.41 -3.88 2.47
C ARG A 84 -2.15 -3.46 1.03
N PHE A 85 -1.01 -3.83 0.43
CA PHE A 85 -0.72 -3.49 -0.97
C PHE A 85 -1.80 -4.04 -1.90
N SER A 86 -2.14 -5.32 -1.72
CA SER A 86 -3.17 -6.00 -2.52
C SER A 86 -4.53 -5.34 -2.39
N GLN A 87 -4.92 -5.01 -1.17
CA GLN A 87 -6.21 -4.37 -0.88
C GLN A 87 -6.27 -2.95 -1.43
N LEU A 88 -5.23 -2.14 -1.28
CA LEU A 88 -5.21 -0.78 -1.79
C LEU A 88 -5.26 -0.73 -3.32
N ILE A 89 -4.40 -1.50 -4.01
CA ILE A 89 -4.34 -1.50 -5.46
C ILE A 89 -5.58 -2.17 -6.07
N GLY A 90 -6.07 -3.24 -5.44
CA GLY A 90 -7.29 -3.96 -5.87
C GLY A 90 -8.55 -3.10 -5.77
N ASN A 91 -8.65 -2.25 -4.78
CA ASN A 91 -9.76 -1.31 -4.61
C ASN A 91 -9.59 0.01 -5.39
N GLY A 92 -8.49 0.15 -6.15
CA GLY A 92 -8.31 1.26 -7.10
C GLY A 92 -7.76 2.54 -6.51
N LEU A 93 -7.16 2.51 -5.31
CA LEU A 93 -6.41 3.64 -4.80
C LEU A 93 -5.08 3.81 -5.55
N LEU A 94 -4.58 5.04 -5.62
CA LEU A 94 -3.20 5.28 -5.99
C LEU A 94 -2.28 4.78 -4.89
N VAL A 95 -1.55 3.71 -5.13
CA VAL A 95 -0.65 3.14 -4.12
C VAL A 95 0.70 3.83 -4.13
N MET A 96 1.14 4.25 -2.94
CA MET A 96 2.50 4.76 -2.70
C MET A 96 3.28 3.79 -1.82
N ILE A 97 4.50 3.42 -2.28
CA ILE A 97 5.34 2.42 -1.63
C ILE A 97 6.82 2.82 -1.69
N ASP A 98 7.60 2.45 -0.66
CA ASP A 98 9.04 2.71 -0.59
C ASP A 98 9.78 2.01 -1.75
N GLU A 99 10.63 2.74 -2.48
CA GLU A 99 11.41 2.20 -3.60
C GLU A 99 12.37 1.07 -3.19
N LYS A 100 12.78 1.04 -1.91
CA LYS A 100 13.64 -0.01 -1.35
C LYS A 100 13.00 -1.39 -1.38
N THR A 101 11.66 -1.45 -1.45
CA THR A 101 10.93 -2.72 -1.61
C THR A 101 11.17 -3.37 -2.97
N LYS A 102 11.70 -2.63 -3.96
CA LYS A 102 11.90 -3.09 -5.36
C LYS A 102 10.62 -3.58 -6.05
N ILE A 103 9.45 -3.24 -5.53
CA ILE A 103 8.15 -3.51 -6.19
C ILE A 103 8.07 -2.80 -7.56
N GLY A 104 8.82 -1.72 -7.76
CA GLY A 104 9.00 -1.07 -9.05
C GLY A 104 9.58 -1.97 -10.16
N ASN A 105 10.14 -3.14 -9.84
CA ASN A 105 10.54 -4.13 -10.85
C ASN A 105 9.31 -4.80 -11.50
N PHE A 106 8.17 -4.81 -10.81
CA PHE A 106 6.92 -5.40 -11.30
C PHE A 106 5.91 -4.36 -11.76
N PHE A 107 5.98 -3.14 -11.24
CA PHE A 107 5.08 -2.04 -11.57
C PHE A 107 5.88 -0.82 -12.02
N SER A 108 5.44 -0.23 -13.14
CA SER A 108 6.05 1.01 -13.65
C SER A 108 5.58 2.25 -12.87
N LYS A 109 6.23 3.39 -13.12
CA LYS A 109 5.82 4.70 -12.59
C LYS A 109 4.42 5.15 -13.03
N ASP A 110 3.87 4.50 -14.06
CA ASP A 110 2.51 4.76 -14.56
C ASP A 110 1.46 3.85 -13.92
N GLU A 111 1.86 3.01 -12.96
CA GLU A 111 0.99 2.00 -12.34
C GLU A 111 0.98 2.10 -10.80
N ILE A 112 2.09 2.56 -10.21
CA ILE A 112 2.21 2.87 -8.78
C ILE A 112 3.14 4.08 -8.60
N VAL A 113 3.17 4.62 -7.38
CA VAL A 113 4.09 5.69 -7.01
C VAL A 113 5.14 5.16 -6.04
N LEU A 114 6.40 5.21 -6.45
CA LEU A 114 7.54 4.91 -5.58
C LEU A 114 8.01 6.19 -4.88
N TYR A 115 8.42 6.09 -3.61
CA TYR A 115 9.02 7.20 -2.89
C TYR A 115 10.34 6.79 -2.22
N LYS A 116 11.25 7.76 -2.01
CA LYS A 116 12.59 7.57 -1.45
C LYS A 116 12.68 7.88 0.04
N ASN A 117 12.00 8.93 0.45
CA ASN A 117 12.02 9.46 1.80
C ASN A 117 10.75 10.30 2.07
N ILE A 118 10.64 10.88 3.28
CA ILE A 118 9.46 11.67 3.68
C ILE A 118 9.27 12.91 2.81
N SER A 119 10.34 13.63 2.43
CA SER A 119 10.23 14.84 1.59
C SER A 119 9.63 14.49 0.22
N ASP A 120 10.22 13.50 -0.46
CA ASP A 120 9.74 13.01 -1.76
C ASP A 120 8.30 12.47 -1.67
N LEU A 121 7.95 11.78 -0.57
CA LEU A 121 6.58 11.30 -0.33
C LEU A 121 5.61 12.46 -0.14
N SER A 122 5.98 13.48 0.64
CA SER A 122 5.15 14.66 0.90
C SER A 122 4.81 15.41 -0.39
N GLU A 123 5.82 15.66 -1.23
CA GLU A 123 5.64 16.32 -2.53
C GLU A 123 4.69 15.52 -3.44
N LYS A 124 4.87 14.19 -3.48
CA LYS A 124 4.02 13.29 -4.26
C LYS A 124 2.58 13.25 -3.74
N ILE A 125 2.38 13.20 -2.42
CA ILE A 125 1.04 13.25 -1.83
C ILE A 125 0.34 14.55 -2.21
N ILE A 126 0.99 15.70 -2.04
CA ILE A 126 0.42 17.01 -2.40
C ILE A 126 0.06 17.03 -3.89
N LYS A 127 0.99 16.62 -4.76
CA LYS A 127 0.77 16.55 -6.20
C LYS A 127 -0.47 15.72 -6.55
N PHE A 128 -0.51 14.48 -6.09
CA PHE A 128 -1.57 13.54 -6.49
C PHE A 128 -2.90 13.75 -5.74
N SER A 129 -2.90 14.45 -4.61
CA SER A 129 -4.14 14.90 -3.97
C SER A 129 -4.85 15.97 -4.81
N ASN A 130 -4.08 16.84 -5.49
CA ASN A 130 -4.60 17.93 -6.31
C ASN A 130 -4.84 17.53 -7.77
N ASP A 131 -4.07 16.62 -8.34
CA ASP A 131 -4.22 16.16 -9.73
C ASP A 131 -5.05 14.87 -9.80
N SER A 132 -6.36 15.01 -9.83
CA SER A 132 -7.29 13.88 -9.91
C SER A 132 -7.17 13.08 -11.20
N SER A 133 -6.90 13.74 -12.32
CA SER A 133 -6.81 13.10 -13.64
C SER A 133 -5.61 12.14 -13.68
N LEU A 134 -4.42 12.64 -13.33
CA LEU A 134 -3.20 11.84 -13.32
C LEU A 134 -3.27 10.74 -12.26
N ARG A 135 -3.77 11.05 -11.06
CA ARG A 135 -3.98 10.06 -9.99
C ARG A 135 -4.84 8.89 -10.46
N ASN A 136 -6.01 9.19 -11.00
CA ASN A 136 -6.96 8.16 -11.43
C ASN A 136 -6.40 7.33 -12.60
N LYS A 137 -5.67 7.96 -13.52
CA LYS A 137 -5.00 7.27 -14.63
C LYS A 137 -4.00 6.23 -14.13
N ILE A 138 -3.14 6.61 -13.19
CA ILE A 138 -2.12 5.71 -12.62
C ILE A 138 -2.80 4.59 -11.81
N ALA A 139 -3.73 4.94 -10.93
CA ALA A 139 -4.46 3.98 -10.10
C ALA A 139 -5.19 2.92 -10.95
N LYS A 140 -5.88 3.34 -12.03
CA LYS A 140 -6.55 2.44 -12.96
C LYS A 140 -5.58 1.48 -13.65
N LYS A 141 -4.42 1.98 -14.12
CA LYS A 141 -3.39 1.13 -14.73
C LYS A 141 -2.83 0.13 -13.74
N GLY A 142 -2.50 0.56 -12.52
CA GLY A 142 -2.00 -0.30 -11.45
C GLY A 142 -2.98 -1.41 -11.11
N ARG A 143 -4.26 -1.06 -10.90
CA ARG A 143 -5.33 -2.03 -10.65
C ARG A 143 -5.49 -3.03 -11.79
N SER A 144 -5.51 -2.56 -13.03
CA SER A 144 -5.63 -3.44 -14.20
C SER A 144 -4.49 -4.43 -14.30
N LYS A 145 -3.26 -3.98 -14.06
CA LYS A 145 -2.07 -4.84 -14.04
C LYS A 145 -2.11 -5.84 -12.90
N TYR A 146 -2.50 -5.40 -11.71
CA TYR A 146 -2.62 -6.27 -10.54
C TYR A 146 -3.59 -7.42 -10.83
N PHE A 147 -4.79 -7.13 -11.29
CA PHE A 147 -5.78 -8.17 -11.64
C PHE A 147 -5.34 -9.05 -12.82
N LYS A 148 -4.54 -8.54 -13.74
CA LYS A 148 -4.03 -9.34 -14.86
C LYS A 148 -3.00 -10.38 -14.43
N TYR A 149 -2.08 -10.02 -13.53
CA TYR A 149 -0.90 -10.85 -13.26
C TYR A 149 -0.82 -11.40 -11.83
N PHE A 150 -1.48 -10.77 -10.86
CA PHE A 150 -1.37 -11.10 -9.43
C PHE A 150 -2.71 -11.50 -8.80
N ASN A 151 -3.69 -11.91 -9.61
CA ASN A 151 -4.97 -12.39 -9.11
C ASN A 151 -4.84 -13.77 -8.45
N SER A 152 -5.83 -14.12 -7.62
CA SER A 152 -5.85 -15.36 -6.85
C SER A 152 -5.72 -16.63 -7.71
N THR A 153 -6.38 -16.64 -8.87
CA THR A 153 -6.32 -17.78 -9.81
C THR A 153 -4.90 -18.00 -10.33
N THR A 154 -4.23 -16.92 -10.77
CA THR A 154 -2.85 -16.99 -11.26
C THR A 154 -1.87 -17.42 -10.17
N ILE A 155 -2.07 -16.93 -8.94
CA ILE A 155 -1.23 -17.33 -7.78
C ILE A 155 -1.47 -18.78 -7.40
N ALA A 156 -2.73 -19.25 -7.36
CA ALA A 156 -3.05 -20.64 -7.09
C ALA A 156 -2.45 -21.59 -8.16
N GLU A 157 -2.57 -21.21 -9.43
CA GLU A 157 -1.94 -21.96 -10.54
C GLU A 157 -0.41 -22.01 -10.39
N PHE A 158 0.23 -20.91 -10.03
CA PHE A 158 1.67 -20.88 -9.77
C PHE A 158 2.06 -21.87 -8.66
N ILE A 159 1.34 -21.86 -7.55
CA ILE A 159 1.59 -22.77 -6.43
C ILE A 159 1.47 -24.23 -6.89
N LEU A 160 0.38 -24.58 -7.57
CA LEU A 160 0.16 -25.94 -8.08
C LEU A 160 1.26 -26.36 -9.06
N ASN A 161 1.59 -25.51 -10.02
CA ASN A 161 2.62 -25.83 -11.02
C ASN A 161 4.00 -26.01 -10.38
N LYS A 162 4.36 -25.21 -9.38
CA LYS A 162 5.62 -25.42 -8.64
C LYS A 162 5.60 -26.69 -7.81
N THR A 163 4.48 -27.01 -7.16
CA THR A 163 4.32 -28.21 -6.34
C THR A 163 4.45 -29.48 -7.18
N PHE A 164 3.87 -29.50 -8.38
CA PHE A 164 3.88 -30.66 -9.28
C PHE A 164 5.00 -30.64 -10.33
N ASN A 165 5.98 -29.72 -10.20
CA ASN A 165 7.10 -29.55 -11.13
C ASN A 165 6.67 -29.30 -12.59
N ILE A 166 5.50 -28.69 -12.80
CA ILE A 166 5.01 -28.30 -14.12
C ILE A 166 5.72 -27.02 -14.56
N LYS A 167 6.43 -27.04 -15.68
CA LYS A 167 7.14 -25.89 -16.22
C LYS A 167 6.15 -24.88 -16.85
N LYS A 168 5.97 -23.73 -16.15
CA LYS A 168 5.27 -22.57 -16.67
C LYS A 168 5.95 -21.31 -16.14
N TYR A 169 6.12 -20.31 -17.00
CA TYR A 169 6.71 -19.03 -16.62
C TYR A 169 5.62 -18.02 -16.27
N TYR A 170 5.83 -17.32 -15.15
CA TYR A 170 4.94 -16.28 -14.68
C TYR A 170 5.57 -14.91 -14.82
N TYR A 171 4.74 -13.87 -14.85
CA TYR A 171 5.19 -12.49 -15.07
C TYR A 171 6.31 -12.06 -14.13
N TRP A 172 6.23 -12.41 -12.87
CA TRP A 172 7.21 -12.03 -11.85
C TRP A 172 8.54 -12.79 -11.93
N GLU A 173 8.60 -13.93 -12.59
CA GLU A 173 9.83 -14.72 -12.74
C GLU A 173 10.79 -14.11 -13.76
N LYS A 174 10.33 -13.17 -14.60
CA LYS A 174 11.18 -12.49 -15.59
C LYS A 174 12.08 -11.43 -14.96
N ASN A 175 11.79 -10.99 -13.74
CA ASN A 175 12.44 -9.87 -13.07
C ASN A 175 13.06 -10.26 -11.72
N SER A 176 13.09 -11.55 -11.39
CA SER A 176 13.66 -12.09 -10.16
C SER A 176 15.15 -12.46 -10.32
#